data_9426f52f266ccb9355d0614cd824b31f
#
_entry.id   9426f52f266ccb9355d0614cd824b31f
#
_cell.length_a   1.000
_cell.length_b   1.000
_cell.length_c   1.000
_cell.angle_alpha   90.00
_cell.angle_beta   90.00
_cell.angle_gamma   90.00
#
_symmetry.space_group_name_H-M   'P 1'
#
loop_
_entity.id
_entity.type
_entity.pdbx_description
1 polymer ?
#
loop_
_entity_poly.entity_id
_entity_poly.type
_entity_poly.pdbx_seq_one_letter_code
_entity_poly.pdbx_strand_id
1 'polypeptide(L)'
;ISTHSPVLCMMTITTADDGLSKKIEPGVPASSERFAAVRAMADQGLYTGVVMTPLLPFLEDTEQNIREMAKRTADTGARFLYGIMGVTIRDGQREYFYDALTKRFPGERLAERYAAAYGNRYSCASPRARKLWETFTEECRREGLLWDMKDIIHDYKKKYACTQLEFQF
;
A
#
# COMPACT_ATOMS: atom_id res chain seq x y z
N ILE A 1 -4.45 -16.13 -18.83
CA ILE A 1 -4.56 -14.70 -19.20
C ILE A 1 -3.16 -14.10 -19.34
N SER A 2 -2.25 -14.31 -18.39
CA SER A 2 -0.89 -13.74 -18.39
C SER A 2 0.00 -14.14 -19.58
N THR A 3 -0.37 -15.17 -20.32
CA THR A 3 0.32 -15.59 -21.55
C THR A 3 -0.04 -14.75 -22.78
N HIS A 4 -1.19 -14.07 -22.73
CA HIS A 4 -1.74 -13.33 -23.88
C HIS A 4 -1.95 -11.84 -23.62
N SER A 5 -1.93 -11.43 -22.37
CA SER A 5 -2.18 -10.03 -21.97
C SER A 5 -1.32 -9.64 -20.77
N PRO A 6 -0.89 -8.37 -20.67
CA PRO A 6 -0.23 -7.88 -19.47
C PRO A 6 -1.17 -7.99 -18.27
N VAL A 7 -0.72 -8.65 -17.21
CA VAL A 7 -1.45 -8.82 -15.95
C VAL A 7 -0.60 -8.28 -14.83
N LEU A 8 -1.22 -7.48 -13.98
CA LEU A 8 -0.66 -6.94 -12.76
C LEU A 8 -1.47 -7.50 -11.57
N CYS A 9 -0.83 -8.24 -10.69
CA CYS A 9 -1.42 -8.78 -9.47
C CYS A 9 -1.02 -7.90 -8.28
N MET A 10 -2.01 -7.41 -7.52
CA MET A 10 -1.75 -6.54 -6.38
C MET A 10 -2.46 -7.06 -5.13
N MET A 11 -1.80 -6.92 -3.99
CA MET A 11 -2.39 -7.17 -2.69
C MET A 11 -2.29 -5.91 -1.83
N THR A 12 -3.40 -5.48 -1.24
CA THR A 12 -3.39 -4.38 -0.27
C THR A 12 -2.85 -4.88 1.06
N ILE A 13 -1.76 -4.28 1.52
CA ILE A 13 -1.17 -4.51 2.84
C ILE A 13 -0.65 -3.17 3.33
N THR A 14 -1.14 -2.66 4.46
CA THR A 14 -0.84 -1.30 4.93
C THR A 14 0.06 -1.27 6.15
N THR A 15 0.14 -2.40 6.87
CA THR A 15 1.05 -2.58 8.00
C THR A 15 1.72 -3.94 7.96
N ALA A 16 2.96 -4.00 8.45
CA ALA A 16 3.69 -5.25 8.61
C ALA A 16 3.29 -6.01 9.90
N ASP A 17 2.59 -5.35 10.82
CA ASP A 17 2.16 -5.92 12.10
C ASP A 17 0.80 -6.65 11.96
N ASP A 18 0.79 -7.95 12.17
CA ASP A 18 -0.41 -8.77 12.10
C ASP A 18 -1.44 -8.42 13.18
N GLY A 19 -0.98 -8.01 14.36
CA GLY A 19 -1.86 -7.58 15.45
C GLY A 19 -2.59 -6.30 15.11
N LEU A 20 -1.88 -5.33 14.56
CA LEU A 20 -2.46 -4.06 14.07
C LEU A 20 -3.37 -4.32 12.86
N SER A 21 -2.94 -5.13 11.91
CA SER A 21 -3.73 -5.50 10.73
C SER A 21 -5.11 -6.07 11.12
N LYS A 22 -5.16 -7.02 12.05
CA LYS A 22 -6.41 -7.61 12.53
C LYS A 22 -7.32 -6.62 13.27
N LYS A 23 -6.74 -5.60 13.93
CA LYS A 23 -7.51 -4.53 14.56
C LYS A 23 -8.10 -3.55 13.53
N ILE A 24 -7.33 -3.19 12.50
CA ILE A 24 -7.76 -2.26 11.46
C ILE A 24 -8.79 -2.92 10.55
N GLU A 25 -8.52 -4.15 10.11
CA GLU A 25 -9.30 -4.90 9.13
C GLU A 25 -9.77 -6.25 9.71
N PRO A 26 -10.72 -6.28 10.63
CA PRO A 26 -11.22 -7.54 11.18
C PRO A 26 -11.96 -8.36 10.12
N GLY A 27 -11.78 -9.66 10.16
CA GLY A 27 -12.45 -10.60 9.25
C GLY A 27 -11.74 -10.82 7.92
N VAL A 28 -10.55 -10.24 7.74
CA VAL A 28 -9.69 -10.50 6.58
C VAL A 28 -8.36 -11.15 7.01
N PRO A 29 -7.65 -11.82 6.09
CA PRO A 29 -6.35 -12.42 6.40
C PRO A 29 -5.36 -11.42 6.97
N ALA A 30 -4.52 -11.85 7.90
CA ALA A 30 -3.46 -11.03 8.47
C ALA A 30 -2.41 -10.64 7.41
N SER A 31 -1.59 -9.64 7.71
CA SER A 31 -0.55 -9.17 6.79
C SER A 31 0.42 -10.28 6.38
N SER A 32 0.82 -11.17 7.30
CA SER A 32 1.69 -12.31 7.00
C SER A 32 1.07 -13.28 6.00
N GLU A 33 -0.23 -13.55 6.11
CA GLU A 33 -0.96 -14.42 5.18
C GLU A 33 -1.07 -13.78 3.80
N ARG A 34 -1.30 -12.45 3.75
CA ARG A 34 -1.33 -11.70 2.49
C ARG A 34 0.06 -11.65 1.82
N PHE A 35 1.14 -11.47 2.58
CA PHE A 35 2.51 -11.57 2.05
C PHE A 35 2.80 -12.98 1.51
N ALA A 36 2.34 -14.03 2.17
CA ALA A 36 2.45 -15.40 1.66
C ALA A 36 1.73 -15.57 0.32
N ALA A 37 0.55 -14.97 0.16
CA ALA A 37 -0.17 -14.99 -1.11
C ALA A 37 0.57 -14.21 -2.22
N VAL A 38 1.19 -13.05 -1.91
CA VAL A 38 2.03 -12.32 -2.86
C VAL A 38 3.21 -13.17 -3.31
N ARG A 39 3.90 -13.84 -2.36
CA ARG A 39 4.99 -14.77 -2.66
C ARG A 39 4.53 -15.89 -3.59
N ALA A 40 3.43 -16.55 -3.27
CA ALA A 40 2.91 -17.64 -4.09
C ALA A 40 2.59 -17.20 -5.53
N MET A 41 2.10 -15.98 -5.72
CA MET A 41 1.89 -15.42 -7.06
C MET A 41 3.22 -15.09 -7.76
N ALA A 42 4.20 -14.54 -7.05
CA ALA A 42 5.52 -14.24 -7.59
C ALA A 42 6.26 -15.52 -8.02
N ASP A 43 6.19 -16.57 -7.21
CA ASP A 43 6.80 -17.90 -7.50
C ASP A 43 6.20 -18.54 -8.77
N GLN A 44 4.95 -18.19 -9.12
CA GLN A 44 4.32 -18.59 -10.39
C GLN A 44 4.71 -17.68 -11.58
N GLY A 45 5.65 -16.77 -11.39
CA GLY A 45 6.11 -15.85 -12.43
C GLY A 45 5.11 -14.74 -12.80
N LEU A 46 4.11 -14.49 -11.96
CA LEU A 46 3.18 -13.37 -12.13
C LEU A 46 3.86 -12.06 -11.74
N TYR A 47 3.53 -10.98 -12.45
CA TYR A 47 3.98 -9.64 -12.05
C TYR A 47 3.18 -9.18 -10.84
N THR A 48 3.82 -9.15 -9.69
CA THR A 48 3.15 -8.90 -8.41
C THR A 48 3.69 -7.68 -7.70
N GLY A 49 2.88 -7.11 -6.83
CA GLY A 49 3.28 -6.05 -5.90
C GLY A 49 2.31 -5.84 -4.76
N VAL A 50 2.71 -4.96 -3.87
CA VAL A 50 1.94 -4.57 -2.70
C VAL A 50 1.45 -3.12 -2.86
N VAL A 51 0.21 -2.89 -2.44
CA VAL A 51 -0.41 -1.56 -2.39
C VAL A 51 -0.60 -1.18 -0.93
N MET A 52 0.18 -0.19 -0.47
CA MET A 52 0.14 0.34 0.89
C MET A 52 -0.73 1.62 0.93
N THR A 53 -2.01 1.44 0.63
CA THR A 53 -3.01 2.52 0.68
C THR A 53 -4.40 1.94 0.97
N PRO A 54 -5.18 2.59 1.84
CA PRO A 54 -4.85 3.81 2.60
C PRO A 54 -3.88 3.54 3.76
N LEU A 55 -2.96 4.47 4.03
CA LEU A 55 -2.14 4.45 5.24
C LEU A 55 -2.83 5.31 6.31
N LEU A 56 -3.20 4.71 7.42
CA LEU A 56 -3.94 5.41 8.49
C LEU A 56 -3.00 6.28 9.34
N PRO A 57 -3.15 7.62 9.31
CA PRO A 57 -2.41 8.49 10.21
C PRO A 57 -2.58 8.11 11.68
N PHE A 58 -1.53 8.31 12.47
CA PHE A 58 -1.45 8.00 13.90
C PHE A 58 -1.45 6.50 14.27
N LEU A 59 -1.67 5.59 13.32
CA LEU A 59 -1.66 4.14 13.51
C LEU A 59 -0.53 3.47 12.73
N GLU A 60 -0.51 3.67 11.43
CA GLU A 60 0.41 2.98 10.50
C GLU A 60 1.54 3.88 10.02
N ASP A 61 1.43 5.19 10.24
CA ASP A 61 2.30 6.23 9.71
C ASP A 61 3.63 6.36 10.49
N THR A 62 4.36 5.25 10.61
CA THR A 62 5.67 5.18 11.25
C THR A 62 6.76 4.81 10.25
N GLU A 63 7.97 5.35 10.41
CA GLU A 63 9.13 4.97 9.59
C GLU A 63 9.44 3.48 9.71
N GLN A 64 9.23 2.90 10.91
CA GLN A 64 9.44 1.48 11.12
C GLN A 64 8.48 0.66 10.25
N ASN A 65 7.18 0.99 10.24
CA ASN A 65 6.22 0.30 9.37
C ASN A 65 6.63 0.41 7.89
N ILE A 66 7.05 1.60 7.43
CA ILE A 66 7.51 1.80 6.05
C ILE A 66 8.69 0.87 5.72
N ARG A 67 9.70 0.79 6.60
CA ARG A 67 10.88 -0.07 6.41
C ARG A 67 10.51 -1.55 6.35
N GLU A 68 9.71 -1.99 7.31
CA GLU A 68 9.24 -3.37 7.38
C GLU A 68 8.40 -3.75 6.15
N MET A 69 7.52 -2.84 5.70
CA MET A 69 6.71 -3.04 4.51
C MET A 69 7.57 -3.19 3.25
N ALA A 70 8.56 -2.31 3.05
CA ALA A 70 9.46 -2.39 1.90
C ALA A 70 10.25 -3.70 1.92
N LYS A 71 10.89 -4.03 3.05
CA LYS A 71 11.65 -5.26 3.23
C LYS A 71 10.79 -6.50 2.97
N ARG A 72 9.64 -6.63 3.64
CA ARG A 72 8.76 -7.80 3.48
C ARG A 72 8.20 -7.92 2.06
N THR A 73 7.92 -6.80 1.39
CA THR A 73 7.51 -6.79 -0.01
C THR A 73 8.61 -7.37 -0.90
N ALA A 74 9.85 -6.91 -0.75
CA ALA A 74 10.99 -7.43 -1.50
C ALA A 74 11.24 -8.93 -1.23
N ASP A 75 11.17 -9.33 0.03
CA ASP A 75 11.33 -10.73 0.46
C ASP A 75 10.31 -11.69 -0.20
N THR A 76 9.16 -11.19 -0.69
CA THR A 76 8.19 -12.02 -1.44
C THR A 76 8.56 -12.23 -2.91
N GLY A 77 9.56 -11.54 -3.44
CA GLY A 77 9.84 -11.50 -4.86
C GLY A 77 8.92 -10.55 -5.66
N ALA A 78 8.13 -9.72 -4.97
CA ALA A 78 7.30 -8.70 -5.61
C ALA A 78 8.16 -7.63 -6.29
N ARG A 79 7.61 -7.02 -7.35
CA ARG A 79 8.32 -6.04 -8.19
C ARG A 79 8.14 -4.59 -7.72
N PHE A 80 7.07 -4.32 -6.97
CA PHE A 80 6.76 -2.95 -6.58
C PHE A 80 6.07 -2.88 -5.22
N LEU A 81 6.22 -1.73 -4.59
CA LEU A 81 5.44 -1.28 -3.45
C LEU A 81 4.89 0.12 -3.80
N TYR A 82 3.56 0.22 -3.94
CA TYR A 82 2.89 1.50 -4.18
C TYR A 82 2.24 2.00 -2.90
N GLY A 83 2.42 3.28 -2.56
CA GLY A 83 1.89 3.82 -1.31
C GLY A 83 1.40 5.25 -1.43
N ILE A 84 0.47 5.62 -0.53
CA ILE A 84 0.01 6.99 -0.30
C ILE A 84 0.03 7.24 1.21
N MET A 85 0.68 8.32 1.65
CA MET A 85 0.87 8.62 3.08
C MET A 85 -0.35 9.31 3.68
N GLY A 86 -1.49 8.62 3.67
CA GLY A 86 -2.76 9.15 4.19
C GLY A 86 -3.98 8.34 3.77
N VAL A 87 -5.14 8.85 4.15
CA VAL A 87 -6.45 8.26 3.88
C VAL A 87 -7.44 9.31 3.40
N THR A 88 -8.46 8.90 2.65
CA THR A 88 -9.60 9.75 2.30
C THR A 88 -10.82 9.33 3.12
N ILE A 89 -11.50 10.29 3.74
CA ILE A 89 -12.67 10.05 4.58
C ILE A 89 -13.86 10.84 4.01
N ARG A 90 -14.83 10.11 3.44
CA ARG A 90 -16.06 10.70 2.91
C ARG A 90 -16.97 11.13 4.05
N ASP A 91 -17.74 12.19 3.86
CA ASP A 91 -18.61 12.73 4.90
C ASP A 91 -19.56 11.68 5.47
N GLY A 92 -20.28 10.92 4.66
CA GLY A 92 -21.18 9.87 5.12
C GLY A 92 -20.53 8.67 5.81
N GLN A 93 -19.19 8.59 5.82
CA GLN A 93 -18.42 7.50 6.45
C GLN A 93 -17.61 7.96 7.66
N ARG A 94 -17.53 9.27 7.91
CA ARG A 94 -16.68 9.84 8.95
C ARG A 94 -17.10 9.39 10.36
N GLU A 95 -18.36 9.44 10.66
CA GLU A 95 -18.89 9.02 11.94
C GLU A 95 -18.63 7.54 12.20
N TYR A 96 -18.90 6.70 11.20
CA TYR A 96 -18.59 5.27 11.28
C TYR A 96 -17.10 5.01 11.51
N PHE A 97 -16.23 5.74 10.81
CA PHE A 97 -14.78 5.61 10.96
C PHE A 97 -14.31 5.99 12.38
N TYR A 98 -14.80 7.11 12.92
CA TYR A 98 -14.47 7.56 14.28
C TYR A 98 -14.99 6.59 15.35
N ASP A 99 -16.18 6.06 15.16
CA ASP A 99 -16.77 5.05 16.02
C ASP A 99 -15.94 3.76 16.03
N ALA A 100 -15.50 3.32 14.84
CA ALA A 100 -14.63 2.18 14.69
C ALA A 100 -13.26 2.39 15.39
N LEU A 101 -12.65 3.57 15.25
CA LEU A 101 -11.41 3.92 15.95
C LEU A 101 -11.57 3.86 17.46
N THR A 102 -12.65 4.44 17.99
CA THR A 102 -12.93 4.45 19.43
C THR A 102 -13.12 3.03 19.98
N LYS A 103 -13.84 2.17 19.25
CA LYS A 103 -14.13 0.80 19.67
C LYS A 103 -12.90 -0.11 19.61
N ARG A 104 -12.07 0.04 18.59
CA ARG A 104 -10.93 -0.86 18.32
C ARG A 104 -9.64 -0.45 19.03
N PHE A 105 -9.52 0.84 19.37
CA PHE A 105 -8.35 1.43 20.03
C PHE A 105 -8.77 2.21 21.26
N PRO A 106 -9.35 1.53 22.28
CA PRO A 106 -9.83 2.20 23.48
C PRO A 106 -8.66 2.87 24.23
N GLY A 107 -8.85 4.10 24.65
CA GLY A 107 -7.84 4.89 25.37
C GLY A 107 -6.85 5.67 24.51
N GLU A 108 -6.75 5.41 23.20
CA GLU A 108 -5.81 6.12 22.32
C GLU A 108 -6.32 7.47 21.81
N ARG A 109 -7.60 7.78 22.04
CA ARG A 109 -8.26 9.03 21.64
C ARG A 109 -8.06 9.37 20.15
N LEU A 110 -8.07 8.36 19.30
CA LEU A 110 -7.78 8.52 17.86
C LEU A 110 -8.85 9.36 17.17
N ALA A 111 -10.13 9.16 17.50
CA ALA A 111 -11.22 9.93 16.91
C ALA A 111 -11.05 11.43 17.16
N GLU A 112 -10.69 11.83 18.39
CA GLU A 112 -10.43 13.24 18.73
C GLU A 112 -9.18 13.76 18.03
N ARG A 113 -8.13 12.94 17.90
CA ARG A 113 -6.91 13.32 17.16
C ARG A 113 -7.21 13.55 15.68
N TYR A 114 -8.01 12.69 15.05
CA TYR A 114 -8.45 12.89 13.68
C TYR A 114 -9.31 14.13 13.51
N ALA A 115 -10.28 14.35 14.40
CA ALA A 115 -11.13 15.53 14.37
C ALA A 115 -10.31 16.82 14.52
N ALA A 116 -9.37 16.86 15.46
CA ALA A 116 -8.49 18.01 15.67
C ALA A 116 -7.55 18.28 14.47
N ALA A 117 -6.98 17.22 13.87
CA ALA A 117 -6.04 17.37 12.79
C ALA A 117 -6.70 17.69 11.43
N TYR A 118 -7.86 17.12 11.17
CA TYR A 118 -8.46 17.14 9.82
C TYR A 118 -9.83 17.81 9.74
N GLY A 119 -10.57 17.93 10.85
CA GLY A 119 -11.94 18.46 10.83
C GLY A 119 -12.79 17.67 9.81
N ASN A 120 -13.42 18.40 8.87
CA ASN A 120 -14.25 17.82 7.82
C ASN A 120 -13.51 17.61 6.48
N ARG A 121 -12.18 17.66 6.46
CA ARG A 121 -11.42 17.48 5.23
C ARG A 121 -11.60 16.06 4.68
N TYR A 122 -11.77 15.98 3.36
CA TYR A 122 -11.84 14.69 2.64
C TYR A 122 -10.49 13.96 2.67
N SER A 123 -9.39 14.67 2.39
CA SER A 123 -8.04 14.10 2.37
C SER A 123 -7.35 14.32 3.72
N CYS A 124 -6.95 13.23 4.35
CA CYS A 124 -6.29 13.17 5.65
C CYS A 124 -4.87 12.61 5.46
N ALA A 125 -3.96 13.44 4.98
CA ALA A 125 -2.56 13.07 4.86
C ALA A 125 -1.90 12.96 6.25
N SER A 126 -0.96 12.04 6.42
CA SER A 126 -0.18 11.97 7.66
C SER A 126 0.51 13.32 7.94
N PRO A 127 0.51 13.79 9.18
CA PRO A 127 1.30 14.97 9.57
C PRO A 127 2.80 14.82 9.27
N ARG A 128 3.26 13.57 9.10
CA ARG A 128 4.65 13.20 8.77
C ARG A 128 4.82 12.77 7.30
N ALA A 129 3.83 13.02 6.44
CA ALA A 129 3.79 12.49 5.07
C ALA A 129 5.09 12.73 4.29
N ARG A 130 5.69 13.92 4.42
CA ARG A 130 6.96 14.24 3.75
C ARG A 130 8.09 13.31 4.20
N LYS A 131 8.29 13.19 5.51
CA LYS A 131 9.34 12.34 6.09
C LYS A 131 9.13 10.86 5.75
N LEU A 132 7.88 10.40 5.83
CA LEU A 132 7.52 9.03 5.48
C LEU A 132 7.75 8.76 3.99
N TRP A 133 7.49 9.72 3.13
CA TRP A 133 7.75 9.59 1.69
C TRP A 133 9.25 9.52 1.38
N GLU A 134 10.06 10.33 2.06
CA GLU A 134 11.53 10.26 1.96
C GLU A 134 12.02 8.85 2.36
N THR A 135 11.59 8.36 3.53
CA THR A 135 11.91 6.99 3.99
C THR A 135 11.41 5.93 3.00
N PHE A 136 10.18 6.05 2.51
CA PHE A 136 9.56 5.11 1.59
C PHE A 136 10.36 4.98 0.29
N THR A 137 10.70 6.09 -0.33
CA THR A 137 11.46 6.08 -1.60
C THR A 137 12.89 5.57 -1.42
N GLU A 138 13.52 5.89 -0.29
CA GLU A 138 14.84 5.37 0.08
C GLU A 138 14.81 3.85 0.25
N GLU A 139 13.85 3.34 1.02
CA GLU A 139 13.72 1.91 1.28
C GLU A 139 13.34 1.13 0.00
N CYS A 140 12.40 1.64 -0.80
CA CYS A 140 12.07 1.01 -2.08
C CYS A 140 13.31 0.94 -3.01
N ARG A 141 14.12 2.00 -3.06
CA ARG A 141 15.36 2.00 -3.84
C ARG A 141 16.36 0.98 -3.31
N ARG A 142 16.53 0.91 -1.99
CA ARG A 142 17.44 -0.05 -1.33
C ARG A 142 17.05 -1.50 -1.61
N GLU A 143 15.76 -1.78 -1.57
CA GLU A 143 15.20 -3.12 -1.79
C GLU A 143 14.97 -3.45 -3.29
N GLY A 144 15.26 -2.53 -4.20
CA GLY A 144 15.07 -2.74 -5.65
C GLY A 144 13.60 -2.78 -6.11
N LEU A 145 12.71 -2.16 -5.34
CA LEU A 145 11.28 -2.08 -5.65
C LEU A 145 10.95 -0.84 -6.48
N LEU A 146 10.06 -0.98 -7.45
CA LEU A 146 9.42 0.15 -8.10
C LEU A 146 8.36 0.75 -7.19
N TRP A 147 8.17 2.07 -7.24
CA TRP A 147 7.16 2.78 -6.43
C TRP A 147 6.39 3.86 -7.20
N ASP A 148 6.92 4.31 -8.33
CA ASP A 148 6.21 5.24 -9.19
C ASP A 148 5.26 4.48 -10.11
N MET A 149 4.03 4.95 -10.24
CA MET A 149 2.99 4.28 -11.03
C MET A 149 3.36 4.20 -12.52
N LYS A 150 4.06 5.21 -13.06
CA LYS A 150 4.47 5.21 -14.47
C LYS A 150 5.52 4.13 -14.73
N ASP A 151 6.47 3.99 -13.81
CA ASP A 151 7.52 2.97 -13.89
C ASP A 151 6.93 1.56 -13.76
N ILE A 152 6.00 1.36 -12.83
CA ILE A 152 5.28 0.10 -12.64
C ILE A 152 4.52 -0.25 -13.93
N ILE A 153 3.78 0.72 -14.52
CA ILE A 153 3.02 0.52 -15.75
C ILE A 153 3.95 0.18 -16.92
N HIS A 154 5.09 0.86 -17.02
CA HIS A 154 6.08 0.59 -18.06
C HIS A 154 6.66 -0.82 -17.90
N ASP A 155 7.06 -1.21 -16.70
CA ASP A 155 7.75 -2.48 -16.44
C ASP A 155 6.83 -3.69 -16.71
N TYR A 156 5.59 -3.72 -16.19
CA TYR A 156 4.71 -4.87 -16.40
C TYR A 156 4.22 -5.03 -17.84
N LYS A 157 4.21 -3.95 -18.62
CA LYS A 157 3.83 -3.98 -20.05
C LYS A 157 5.00 -4.29 -20.98
N LYS A 158 6.24 -4.17 -20.52
CA LYS A 158 7.45 -4.22 -21.34
C LYS A 158 7.53 -5.44 -22.24
N LYS A 159 7.21 -6.63 -21.73
CA LYS A 159 7.23 -7.87 -22.52
C LYS A 159 6.09 -7.99 -23.55
N TYR A 160 5.11 -7.11 -23.51
CA TYR A 160 3.95 -7.08 -24.42
C TYR A 160 3.98 -5.85 -25.34
N ALA A 161 5.06 -5.08 -25.31
CA ALA A 161 5.22 -3.95 -26.21
C ALA A 161 5.36 -4.49 -27.64
N CYS A 162 4.32 -4.30 -28.45
CA CYS A 162 4.41 -4.54 -29.90
C CYS A 162 5.25 -3.43 -30.49
N THR A 163 6.34 -3.79 -31.18
CA THR A 163 7.04 -2.86 -32.07
C THR A 163 6.09 -2.58 -33.23
N GLN A 164 5.53 -1.39 -33.33
CA GLN A 164 4.76 -1.00 -34.49
C GLN A 164 5.72 -0.96 -35.67
N LEU A 165 5.52 -1.86 -36.65
CA LEU A 165 6.27 -1.82 -37.92
C LEU A 165 5.79 -0.56 -38.66
N GLU A 166 6.67 0.39 -38.86
CA GLU A 166 6.42 1.49 -39.77
C GLU A 166 6.50 0.91 -41.19
N PHE A 167 5.38 0.95 -41.89
CA PHE A 167 5.38 0.70 -43.33
C PHE A 167 6.01 1.91 -44.02
N GLN A 168 7.22 1.78 -44.51
CA GLN A 168 7.80 2.73 -45.47
C GLN A 168 7.12 2.50 -46.82
N PHE A 169 6.30 3.47 -47.24
CA PHE A 169 5.73 3.52 -48.59
C PHE A 169 6.67 4.26 -49.51
#